data_9574a480395aea9058235d81c54eba1d
#
_entry.id   9574a480395aea9058235d81c54eba1d
#
_cell.length_a   1.000
_cell.length_b   1.000
_cell.length_c   1.000
_cell.angle_alpha   90.00
_cell.angle_beta   90.00
_cell.angle_gamma   90.00
#
_symmetry.space_group_name_H-M   'P 1'
#
loop_
_entity.id
_entity.type
_entity.pdbx_description
1 polymer ?
#
loop_
_entity_poly.entity_id
_entity_poly.type
_entity_poly.pdbx_seq_one_letter_code
_entity_poly.pdbx_strand_id
1 'polypeptide(L)'
;MGKIKLIVVRHGETPSNLSGTVTGRSEDILTANGREQMLKVRKDLLKMQGAPKILQSFKAVYASPMKRCIESVQIVAPEYDPIYDDRLAERDLGELKNYNIDELWQKPLWNSLEVERMGSGAETLLSGLNRTRNFLDDMKANCPDGATLLLVTHSFISRCLWIITENITDEEEMSNFVHPNDQIKVYEY
;
A
#
# COMPACT_ATOMS: atom_id res chain seq x y z
N MET A 1 -24.58 1.55 -7.56
CA MET A 1 -23.72 1.99 -6.45
C MET A 1 -22.61 2.82 -7.03
N GLY A 2 -22.36 3.98 -6.47
CA GLY A 2 -21.31 4.86 -6.97
C GLY A 2 -19.92 4.31 -6.74
N LYS A 3 -18.97 4.88 -7.45
CA LYS A 3 -17.55 4.50 -7.35
C LYS A 3 -16.80 5.49 -6.50
N ILE A 4 -15.83 5.00 -5.73
CA ILE A 4 -14.80 5.82 -5.08
C ILE A 4 -13.49 5.72 -5.86
N LYS A 5 -12.75 6.82 -5.93
CA LYS A 5 -11.42 6.89 -6.55
C LYS A 5 -10.35 6.76 -5.47
N LEU A 6 -9.43 5.85 -5.68
CA LEU A 6 -8.32 5.58 -4.79
C LEU A 6 -7.02 6.07 -5.42
N ILE A 7 -6.33 6.98 -4.77
CA ILE A 7 -4.97 7.36 -5.13
C ILE A 7 -4.05 6.68 -4.13
N VAL A 8 -3.24 5.75 -4.60
CA VAL A 8 -2.43 4.86 -3.76
C VAL A 8 -0.96 5.19 -3.92
N VAL A 9 -0.31 5.45 -2.79
CA VAL A 9 1.10 5.74 -2.65
C VAL A 9 1.74 4.68 -1.78
N ARG A 10 2.81 4.06 -2.26
CA ARG A 10 3.68 3.24 -1.42
C ARG A 10 4.61 4.15 -0.63
N HIS A 11 4.89 3.81 0.64
CA HIS A 11 5.88 4.54 1.44
C HIS A 11 7.22 4.70 0.72
N GLY A 12 7.97 5.73 1.03
CA GLY A 12 9.31 5.96 0.49
C GLY A 12 10.32 4.88 0.90
N GLU A 13 11.45 4.85 0.25
CA GLU A 13 12.53 3.90 0.50
C GLU A 13 12.94 3.85 1.97
N THR A 14 13.21 2.64 2.48
CA THR A 14 13.74 2.36 3.82
C THR A 14 15.08 1.64 3.73
N PRO A 15 15.88 1.57 4.82
CA PRO A 15 17.11 0.78 4.85
C PRO A 15 16.89 -0.68 4.43
N SER A 16 15.75 -1.28 4.80
CA SER A 16 15.42 -2.65 4.41
C SER A 16 15.17 -2.79 2.91
N ASN A 17 14.58 -1.77 2.26
CA ASN A 17 14.45 -1.77 0.80
C ASN A 17 15.82 -1.75 0.11
N LEU A 18 16.77 -0.95 0.63
CA LEU A 18 18.15 -0.90 0.10
C LEU A 18 18.89 -2.22 0.26
N SER A 19 18.71 -2.91 1.37
CA SER A 19 19.39 -4.20 1.62
C SER A 19 18.69 -5.39 0.96
N GLY A 20 17.54 -5.19 0.32
CA GLY A 20 16.73 -6.28 -0.22
C GLY A 20 16.15 -7.21 0.86
N THR A 21 16.02 -6.71 2.09
CA THR A 21 15.52 -7.49 3.23
C THR A 21 14.03 -7.26 3.43
N VAL A 22 13.26 -8.33 3.61
CA VAL A 22 11.85 -8.22 3.94
C VAL A 22 11.67 -8.16 5.44
N THR A 23 11.03 -7.11 5.91
CA THR A 23 10.89 -6.81 7.34
C THR A 23 9.44 -6.83 7.82
N GLY A 24 8.48 -6.92 6.89
CA GLY A 24 7.06 -6.93 7.22
C GLY A 24 6.67 -5.75 8.09
N ARG A 25 6.13 -6.02 9.27
CA ARG A 25 5.69 -5.00 10.24
C ARG A 25 6.84 -4.53 11.15
N SER A 26 7.95 -4.08 10.55
CA SER A 26 9.08 -3.48 11.28
C SER A 26 8.88 -1.98 11.51
N GLU A 27 9.67 -1.44 12.43
CA GLU A 27 9.69 -0.03 12.79
C GLU A 27 10.62 0.82 11.90
N ASP A 28 10.87 0.38 10.65
CA ASP A 28 11.70 1.11 9.69
C ASP A 28 11.19 2.53 9.45
N ILE A 29 12.15 3.45 9.31
CA ILE A 29 11.92 4.86 8.92
C ILE A 29 12.43 5.09 7.49
N LEU A 30 12.10 6.23 6.92
CA LEU A 30 12.55 6.59 5.58
C LEU A 30 14.05 6.89 5.54
N THR A 31 14.72 6.48 4.45
CA THR A 31 16.06 6.98 4.10
C THR A 31 15.96 8.45 3.62
N ALA A 32 17.12 9.10 3.44
CA ALA A 32 17.14 10.43 2.79
C ALA A 32 16.52 10.36 1.39
N ASN A 33 16.88 9.34 0.59
CA ASN A 33 16.29 9.11 -0.73
C ASN A 33 14.77 8.83 -0.64
N GLY A 34 14.32 8.06 0.36
CA GLY A 34 12.89 7.82 0.60
C GLY A 34 12.10 9.11 0.83
N ARG A 35 12.67 10.08 1.55
CA ARG A 35 12.05 11.40 1.74
C ARG A 35 11.98 12.19 0.42
N GLU A 36 13.03 12.15 -0.39
CA GLU A 36 13.05 12.78 -1.72
C GLU A 36 12.03 12.15 -2.66
N GLN A 37 11.87 10.82 -2.62
CA GLN A 37 10.83 10.11 -3.36
C GLN A 37 9.43 10.63 -2.97
N MET A 38 9.15 10.82 -1.68
CA MET A 38 7.86 11.34 -1.22
C MET A 38 7.64 12.80 -1.62
N LEU A 39 8.68 13.62 -1.66
CA LEU A 39 8.60 14.97 -2.21
C LEU A 39 8.32 14.97 -3.72
N LYS A 40 8.89 14.02 -4.47
CA LYS A 40 8.56 13.81 -5.88
C LYS A 40 7.10 13.40 -6.05
N VAL A 41 6.64 12.40 -5.28
CA VAL A 41 5.23 11.93 -5.29
C VAL A 41 4.29 13.11 -5.02
N ARG A 42 4.57 13.96 -4.02
CA ARG A 42 3.77 15.16 -3.76
C ARG A 42 3.73 16.10 -4.99
N LYS A 43 4.87 16.35 -5.64
CA LYS A 43 4.92 17.17 -6.87
C LYS A 43 4.09 16.56 -8.00
N ASP A 44 4.12 15.23 -8.13
CA ASP A 44 3.36 14.53 -9.17
C ASP A 44 1.85 14.54 -8.87
N LEU A 45 1.43 14.42 -7.62
CA LEU A 45 0.05 14.65 -7.19
C LEU A 45 -0.42 16.06 -7.54
N LEU A 46 0.42 17.09 -7.34
CA LEU A 46 0.10 18.48 -7.69
C LEU A 46 -0.07 18.69 -9.20
N LYS A 47 0.55 17.86 -10.04
CA LYS A 47 0.42 17.92 -11.51
C LYS A 47 -0.77 17.12 -12.03
N MET A 48 -1.32 16.19 -11.25
CA MET A 48 -2.52 15.43 -11.66
C MET A 48 -3.67 16.40 -11.88
N GLN A 49 -4.55 16.10 -12.84
CA GLN A 49 -5.60 17.00 -13.36
C GLN A 49 -6.29 17.83 -12.28
N GLY A 50 -6.16 19.15 -12.39
CA GLY A 50 -6.82 20.09 -11.49
C GLY A 50 -5.96 20.61 -10.33
N ALA A 51 -4.62 20.43 -10.37
CA ALA A 51 -3.73 21.08 -9.38
C ALA A 51 -3.92 22.62 -9.38
N PRO A 52 -3.91 23.27 -8.23
CA PRO A 52 -3.65 22.81 -6.86
C PRO A 52 -4.83 22.09 -6.18
N LYS A 53 -5.91 21.87 -6.89
CA LYS A 53 -7.19 21.38 -6.32
C LYS A 53 -7.15 19.92 -5.84
N ILE A 54 -6.30 19.05 -6.40
CA ILE A 54 -6.32 17.64 -6.01
C ILE A 54 -5.88 17.43 -4.56
N LEU A 55 -4.87 18.15 -4.08
CA LEU A 55 -4.45 18.08 -2.67
C LEU A 55 -5.45 18.74 -1.71
N GLN A 56 -6.44 19.49 -2.22
CA GLN A 56 -7.53 20.07 -1.43
C GLN A 56 -8.83 19.31 -1.60
N SER A 57 -8.85 18.26 -2.45
CA SER A 57 -10.07 17.55 -2.84
C SER A 57 -10.16 16.13 -2.31
N PHE A 58 -9.17 15.63 -1.58
CA PHE A 58 -9.32 14.34 -0.93
C PHE A 58 -10.44 14.41 0.10
N LYS A 59 -11.39 13.50 -0.02
CA LYS A 59 -12.44 13.33 0.99
C LYS A 59 -11.83 12.91 2.32
N ALA A 60 -10.80 12.05 2.27
CA ALA A 60 -10.01 11.64 3.42
C ALA A 60 -8.64 11.14 2.95
N VAL A 61 -7.68 11.17 3.88
CA VAL A 61 -6.33 10.61 3.73
C VAL A 61 -6.19 9.50 4.75
N TYR A 62 -5.93 8.30 4.27
CA TYR A 62 -5.69 7.12 5.11
C TYR A 62 -4.24 6.70 5.02
N ALA A 63 -3.67 6.21 6.10
CA ALA A 63 -2.33 5.67 6.11
C ALA A 63 -2.21 4.43 6.98
N SER A 64 -1.28 3.57 6.63
CA SER A 64 -0.80 2.53 7.53
C SER A 64 -0.20 3.16 8.79
N PRO A 65 -0.41 2.59 9.99
CA PRO A 65 0.16 3.11 11.23
C PRO A 65 1.66 2.88 11.39
N MET A 66 2.32 2.30 10.39
CA MET A 66 3.76 2.03 10.44
C MET A 66 4.59 3.29 10.21
N LYS A 67 5.71 3.46 10.93
CA LYS A 67 6.52 4.69 10.92
C LYS A 67 6.86 5.20 9.53
N ARG A 68 7.29 4.33 8.61
CA ARG A 68 7.61 4.69 7.22
C ARG A 68 6.41 5.27 6.45
N CYS A 69 5.18 4.82 6.76
CA CYS A 69 3.96 5.38 6.16
C CYS A 69 3.55 6.70 6.84
N ILE A 70 3.73 6.79 8.16
CA ILE A 70 3.50 8.04 8.92
C ILE A 70 4.39 9.14 8.38
N GLU A 71 5.71 8.89 8.24
CA GLU A 71 6.63 9.87 7.65
C GLU A 71 6.26 10.20 6.19
N SER A 72 5.88 9.18 5.41
CA SER A 72 5.51 9.36 4.01
C SER A 72 4.27 10.25 3.86
N VAL A 73 3.20 10.01 4.63
CA VAL A 73 1.97 10.79 4.52
C VAL A 73 2.16 12.22 4.97
N GLN A 74 3.00 12.46 5.98
CA GLN A 74 3.36 13.80 6.44
C GLN A 74 4.09 14.63 5.37
N ILE A 75 4.85 13.98 4.48
CA ILE A 75 5.52 14.64 3.35
C ILE A 75 4.56 14.81 2.17
N VAL A 76 3.78 13.79 1.87
CA VAL A 76 2.91 13.75 0.68
C VAL A 76 1.69 14.66 0.82
N ALA A 77 1.07 14.69 1.99
CA ALA A 77 -0.17 15.42 2.26
C ALA A 77 -0.16 16.11 3.64
N PRO A 78 0.80 17.03 3.90
CA PRO A 78 0.94 17.70 5.20
C PRO A 78 -0.24 18.59 5.57
N GLU A 79 -1.16 18.86 4.63
CA GLU A 79 -2.36 19.65 4.86
C GLU A 79 -3.52 18.86 5.49
N TYR A 80 -3.34 17.54 5.62
CA TYR A 80 -4.37 16.64 6.13
C TYR A 80 -3.95 16.01 7.45
N ASP A 81 -4.96 15.74 8.28
CA ASP A 81 -4.82 14.86 9.44
C ASP A 81 -5.14 13.42 8.97
N PRO A 82 -4.14 12.56 8.78
CA PRO A 82 -4.38 11.22 8.25
C PRO A 82 -5.08 10.32 9.27
N ILE A 83 -5.99 9.50 8.76
CA ILE A 83 -6.63 8.44 9.52
C ILE A 83 -5.76 7.18 9.40
N TYR A 84 -5.24 6.70 10.52
CA TYR A 84 -4.44 5.48 10.55
C TYR A 84 -5.35 4.25 10.67
N ASP A 85 -5.17 3.29 9.76
CA ASP A 85 -5.98 2.06 9.72
C ASP A 85 -5.07 0.83 9.61
N ASP A 86 -5.19 -0.09 10.56
CA ASP A 86 -4.41 -1.33 10.64
C ASP A 86 -4.62 -2.24 9.43
N ARG A 87 -5.76 -2.13 8.75
CA ARG A 87 -6.04 -2.87 7.52
C ARG A 87 -5.13 -2.47 6.37
N LEU A 88 -4.47 -1.30 6.47
CA LEU A 88 -3.47 -0.82 5.51
C LEU A 88 -2.02 -1.19 5.91
N ALA A 89 -1.82 -1.88 7.04
CA ALA A 89 -0.49 -2.30 7.48
C ALA A 89 0.15 -3.33 6.52
N GLU A 90 1.48 -3.40 6.50
CA GLU A 90 2.22 -4.36 5.69
C GLU A 90 1.87 -5.81 6.09
N ARG A 91 2.22 -6.74 5.23
CA ARG A 91 2.11 -8.18 5.47
C ARG A 91 2.82 -8.55 6.76
N ASP A 92 2.14 -9.29 7.63
CA ASP A 92 2.85 -9.94 8.73
C ASP A 92 3.64 -11.12 8.18
N LEU A 93 4.93 -11.13 8.43
CA LEU A 93 5.83 -12.15 7.91
C LEU A 93 6.12 -13.27 8.90
N GLY A 94 5.62 -13.17 10.15
CA GLY A 94 5.91 -14.17 11.17
C GLY A 94 7.42 -14.42 11.27
N GLU A 95 7.82 -15.69 11.11
CA GLU A 95 9.22 -16.13 11.12
C GLU A 95 10.01 -15.78 9.84
N LEU A 96 9.33 -15.35 8.76
CA LEU A 96 9.99 -14.97 7.51
C LEU A 96 10.57 -13.55 7.53
N LYS A 97 10.56 -12.88 8.66
CA LYS A 97 11.24 -11.58 8.84
C LYS A 97 12.74 -11.74 8.64
N ASN A 98 13.35 -10.74 8.02
CA ASN A 98 14.78 -10.63 7.75
C ASN A 98 15.35 -11.60 6.69
N TYR A 99 14.49 -12.32 5.99
CA TYR A 99 14.92 -13.03 4.78
C TYR A 99 15.26 -12.04 3.66
N ASN A 100 16.17 -12.46 2.77
CA ASN A 100 16.39 -11.74 1.52
C ASN A 100 15.16 -11.90 0.60
N ILE A 101 14.77 -10.84 -0.10
CA ILE A 101 13.59 -10.84 -0.98
C ILE A 101 13.73 -11.87 -2.09
N ASP A 102 14.93 -12.03 -2.68
CA ASP A 102 15.17 -12.97 -3.77
C ASP A 102 15.00 -14.44 -3.31
N GLU A 103 15.35 -14.74 -2.05
CA GLU A 103 15.13 -16.06 -1.47
C GLU A 103 13.63 -16.36 -1.29
N LEU A 104 12.84 -15.34 -0.94
CA LEU A 104 11.39 -15.49 -0.77
C LEU A 104 10.66 -15.61 -2.11
N TRP A 105 11.08 -14.87 -3.13
CA TRP A 105 10.52 -14.98 -4.47
C TRP A 105 10.65 -16.40 -5.08
N GLN A 106 11.70 -17.13 -4.70
CA GLN A 106 11.91 -18.51 -5.11
C GLN A 106 10.99 -19.50 -4.38
N LYS A 107 10.31 -19.08 -3.31
CA LYS A 107 9.40 -19.95 -2.56
C LYS A 107 8.01 -19.95 -3.21
N PRO A 108 7.52 -21.10 -3.71
CA PRO A 108 6.22 -21.17 -4.40
C PRO A 108 5.05 -20.60 -3.59
N LEU A 109 5.19 -20.63 -2.26
CA LEU A 109 4.13 -20.23 -1.32
C LEU A 109 4.06 -18.73 -1.05
N TRP A 110 5.07 -17.95 -1.46
CA TRP A 110 5.09 -16.51 -1.22
C TRP A 110 3.90 -15.79 -1.86
N ASN A 111 3.49 -16.26 -3.02
CA ASN A 111 2.39 -15.69 -3.80
C ASN A 111 1.08 -16.49 -3.70
N SER A 112 1.08 -17.66 -3.03
CA SER A 112 -0.08 -18.54 -2.95
C SER A 112 -1.22 -17.91 -2.14
N LEU A 113 -2.45 -18.16 -2.59
CA LEU A 113 -3.69 -17.86 -1.85
C LEU A 113 -3.90 -18.84 -0.69
N GLU A 114 -3.24 -20.00 -0.71
CA GLU A 114 -3.45 -21.06 0.26
C GLU A 114 -2.82 -20.77 1.62
N VAL A 115 -3.66 -20.80 2.64
CA VAL A 115 -3.37 -20.39 4.02
C VAL A 115 -2.38 -21.31 4.73
N GLU A 116 -2.47 -22.62 4.49
CA GLU A 116 -1.86 -23.64 5.36
C GLU A 116 -0.37 -23.89 5.09
N ARG A 117 0.16 -23.37 4.01
CA ARG A 117 1.50 -23.74 3.52
C ARG A 117 2.63 -22.81 3.93
N MET A 118 2.33 -21.66 4.51
CA MET A 118 3.38 -20.72 4.91
C MET A 118 4.04 -21.06 6.24
N GLY A 119 3.49 -21.97 7.02
CA GLY A 119 4.09 -22.69 8.17
C GLY A 119 4.75 -21.86 9.28
N SER A 120 4.85 -20.54 9.12
CA SER A 120 5.69 -19.66 9.91
C SER A 120 4.90 -18.56 10.64
N GLY A 121 3.57 -18.68 10.71
CA GLY A 121 2.71 -17.61 11.24
C GLY A 121 2.62 -16.38 10.35
N ALA A 122 3.10 -16.44 9.11
CA ALA A 122 3.02 -15.34 8.16
C ALA A 122 1.58 -15.17 7.63
N GLU A 123 1.19 -13.91 7.42
CA GLU A 123 -0.08 -13.57 6.80
C GLU A 123 -0.13 -14.07 5.35
N THR A 124 -1.24 -14.71 4.96
CA THR A 124 -1.44 -15.18 3.60
C THR A 124 -1.95 -14.09 2.68
N LEU A 125 -1.84 -14.29 1.38
CA LEU A 125 -2.43 -13.36 0.41
C LEU A 125 -3.95 -13.26 0.60
N LEU A 126 -4.63 -14.38 0.87
CA LEU A 126 -6.08 -14.39 1.13
C LEU A 126 -6.45 -13.53 2.35
N SER A 127 -5.69 -13.62 3.44
CA SER A 127 -5.90 -12.77 4.63
C SER A 127 -5.74 -11.28 4.27
N GLY A 128 -4.68 -10.95 3.52
CA GLY A 128 -4.46 -9.59 3.03
C GLY A 128 -5.61 -9.07 2.15
N LEU A 129 -6.09 -9.90 1.24
CA LEU A 129 -7.24 -9.58 0.39
C LEU A 129 -8.51 -9.33 1.22
N ASN A 130 -8.77 -10.16 2.21
CA ASN A 130 -9.96 -10.03 3.06
C ASN A 130 -9.95 -8.73 3.86
N ARG A 131 -8.83 -8.38 4.52
CA ARG A 131 -8.76 -7.11 5.27
C ARG A 131 -8.81 -5.88 4.37
N THR A 132 -8.20 -5.97 3.18
CA THR A 132 -8.26 -4.89 2.18
C THR A 132 -9.68 -4.71 1.65
N ARG A 133 -10.40 -5.80 1.37
CA ARG A 133 -11.81 -5.74 0.94
C ARG A 133 -12.69 -5.12 2.03
N ASN A 134 -12.53 -5.54 3.28
CA ASN A 134 -13.27 -4.95 4.41
C ASN A 134 -13.02 -3.44 4.53
N PHE A 135 -11.77 -2.99 4.30
CA PHE A 135 -11.47 -1.56 4.26
C PHE A 135 -12.21 -0.86 3.12
N LEU A 136 -12.17 -1.41 1.91
CA LEU A 136 -12.82 -0.82 0.73
C LEU A 136 -14.33 -0.76 0.86
N ASP A 137 -14.96 -1.81 1.39
CA ASP A 137 -16.41 -1.87 1.61
C ASP A 137 -16.86 -0.81 2.61
N ASP A 138 -16.11 -0.61 3.70
CA ASP A 138 -16.37 0.46 4.66
C ASP A 138 -16.23 1.84 4.00
N MET A 139 -15.21 2.05 3.18
CA MET A 139 -15.02 3.33 2.49
C MET A 139 -16.17 3.59 1.51
N LYS A 140 -16.60 2.58 0.78
CA LYS A 140 -17.72 2.69 -0.17
C LYS A 140 -19.04 2.96 0.53
N ALA A 141 -19.24 2.40 1.73
CA ALA A 141 -20.45 2.65 2.52
C ALA A 141 -20.51 4.05 3.13
N ASN A 142 -19.34 4.63 3.48
CA ASN A 142 -19.26 5.87 4.25
C ASN A 142 -18.82 7.10 3.44
N CYS A 143 -18.40 6.93 2.19
CA CYS A 143 -18.01 8.03 1.32
C CYS A 143 -19.05 8.30 0.25
N PRO A 144 -19.27 9.57 -0.14
CA PRO A 144 -20.15 9.89 -1.26
C PRO A 144 -19.61 9.36 -2.58
N ASP A 145 -20.52 9.12 -3.53
CA ASP A 145 -20.17 8.72 -4.90
C ASP A 145 -19.17 9.72 -5.52
N GLY A 146 -18.15 9.20 -6.18
CA GLY A 146 -17.10 10.01 -6.79
C GLY A 146 -16.05 10.55 -5.80
N ALA A 147 -16.15 10.21 -4.52
CA ALA A 147 -15.14 10.61 -3.54
C ALA A 147 -13.75 10.13 -3.94
N THR A 148 -12.74 10.98 -3.76
CA THR A 148 -11.34 10.64 -3.94
C THR A 148 -10.66 10.47 -2.59
N LEU A 149 -10.03 9.32 -2.37
CA LEU A 149 -9.27 8.99 -1.17
C LEU A 149 -7.79 8.89 -1.51
N LEU A 150 -6.92 9.41 -0.63
CA LEU A 150 -5.48 9.14 -0.69
C LEU A 150 -5.15 8.03 0.32
N LEU A 151 -4.46 7.01 -0.15
CA LEU A 151 -3.98 5.89 0.66
C LEU A 151 -2.46 5.85 0.65
N VAL A 152 -1.81 5.93 1.82
CA VAL A 152 -0.37 5.74 1.96
C VAL A 152 -0.11 4.41 2.66
N THR A 153 0.46 3.45 1.92
CA THR A 153 0.52 2.06 2.35
C THR A 153 1.79 1.36 1.86
N HIS A 154 1.75 0.06 1.68
CA HIS A 154 2.85 -0.83 1.37
C HIS A 154 2.63 -1.57 0.05
N SER A 155 3.68 -2.23 -0.43
CA SER A 155 3.61 -3.00 -1.69
C SER A 155 2.58 -4.12 -1.63
N PHE A 156 2.49 -4.85 -0.51
CA PHE A 156 1.53 -5.94 -0.35
C PHE A 156 0.07 -5.47 -0.40
N ILE A 157 -0.27 -4.39 0.31
CA ILE A 157 -1.63 -3.84 0.27
C ILE A 157 -1.96 -3.23 -1.09
N SER A 158 -0.99 -2.55 -1.69
CA SER A 158 -1.19 -2.02 -3.05
C SER A 158 -1.46 -3.14 -4.06
N ARG A 159 -0.82 -4.31 -3.89
CA ARG A 159 -1.11 -5.51 -4.67
C ARG A 159 -2.52 -6.04 -4.39
N CYS A 160 -2.94 -6.10 -3.13
CA CYS A 160 -4.30 -6.51 -2.77
C CYS A 160 -5.35 -5.56 -3.35
N LEU A 161 -5.11 -4.25 -3.29
CA LEU A 161 -5.98 -3.24 -3.90
C LEU A 161 -6.11 -3.49 -5.41
N TRP A 162 -5.00 -3.66 -6.11
CA TRP A 162 -4.99 -3.93 -7.55
C TRP A 162 -5.74 -5.24 -7.89
N ILE A 163 -5.51 -6.33 -7.18
CA ILE A 163 -6.21 -7.60 -7.40
C ILE A 163 -7.73 -7.41 -7.26
N ILE A 164 -8.18 -6.68 -6.23
CA ILE A 164 -9.61 -6.48 -5.97
C ILE A 164 -10.24 -5.54 -7.00
N THR A 165 -9.60 -4.42 -7.30
CA THR A 165 -10.19 -3.37 -8.17
C THR A 165 -10.19 -3.75 -9.65
N GLU A 166 -9.15 -4.47 -10.10
CA GLU A 166 -9.01 -4.95 -11.49
C GLU A 166 -9.56 -6.37 -11.69
N ASN A 167 -10.07 -6.97 -10.61
CA ASN A 167 -10.64 -8.32 -10.61
C ASN A 167 -9.67 -9.39 -11.17
N ILE A 168 -8.41 -9.32 -10.74
CA ILE A 168 -7.35 -10.25 -11.17
C ILE A 168 -7.61 -11.62 -10.56
N THR A 169 -7.61 -12.67 -11.38
CA THR A 169 -7.85 -14.07 -10.97
C THR A 169 -6.69 -15.00 -11.28
N ASP A 170 -5.78 -14.60 -12.14
CA ASP A 170 -4.60 -15.38 -12.51
C ASP A 170 -3.47 -15.22 -11.48
N GLU A 171 -2.98 -16.34 -10.93
CA GLU A 171 -1.96 -16.33 -9.88
C GLU A 171 -0.59 -15.88 -10.39
N GLU A 172 -0.25 -16.15 -11.65
CA GLU A 172 0.99 -15.70 -12.25
C GLU A 172 0.97 -14.17 -12.42
N GLU A 173 -0.15 -13.63 -12.90
CA GLU A 173 -0.35 -12.19 -12.98
C GLU A 173 -0.26 -11.55 -11.60
N MET A 174 -0.92 -12.11 -10.58
CA MET A 174 -0.84 -11.61 -9.19
C MET A 174 0.60 -11.52 -8.68
N SER A 175 1.46 -12.47 -9.08
CA SER A 175 2.86 -12.50 -8.62
C SER A 175 3.75 -11.44 -9.26
N ASN A 176 3.39 -10.96 -10.44
CA ASN A 176 4.17 -9.98 -11.20
C ASN A 176 3.89 -8.52 -10.84
N PHE A 177 3.01 -8.26 -9.86
CA PHE A 177 2.68 -6.90 -9.46
C PHE A 177 3.87 -6.19 -8.81
N VAL A 178 4.15 -4.98 -9.28
CA VAL A 178 5.16 -4.08 -8.72
C VAL A 178 4.56 -2.71 -8.45
N HIS A 179 4.86 -2.15 -7.29
CA HIS A 179 4.58 -0.75 -6.96
C HIS A 179 5.86 -0.11 -6.41
N PRO A 180 6.63 0.61 -7.24
CA PRO A 180 7.82 1.36 -6.81
C PRO A 180 7.50 2.43 -5.77
N ASN A 181 8.49 2.79 -4.93
CA ASN A 181 8.32 3.75 -3.84
C ASN A 181 8.06 5.20 -4.31
N ASP A 182 8.32 5.51 -5.56
CA ASP A 182 8.21 6.86 -6.13
C ASP A 182 7.08 7.02 -7.14
N GLN A 183 6.13 6.09 -7.16
CA GLN A 183 5.02 6.07 -8.10
C GLN A 183 3.67 6.15 -7.40
N ILE A 184 2.69 6.64 -8.15
CA ILE A 184 1.29 6.72 -7.76
C ILE A 184 0.52 5.69 -8.59
N LYS A 185 -0.35 4.94 -7.94
CA LYS A 185 -1.35 4.10 -8.61
C LYS A 185 -2.74 4.68 -8.37
N VAL A 186 -3.63 4.53 -9.35
CA VAL A 186 -5.01 5.04 -9.28
C VAL A 186 -5.96 3.91 -9.61
N TYR A 187 -6.95 3.72 -8.75
CA TYR A 187 -7.98 2.69 -8.91
C TYR A 187 -9.37 3.26 -8.70
N GLU A 188 -10.38 2.55 -9.16
CA GLU A 188 -11.80 2.80 -8.87
C GLU A 188 -12.42 1.56 -8.21
N TYR A 189 -13.22 1.78 -7.16
CA TYR A 189 -13.90 0.71 -6.44
C TYR A 189 -15.39 0.96 -6.29
#